data_e3e4b634f45741e7ebdc9301ee3237be
#
_entry.id   e3e4b634f45741e7ebdc9301ee3237be
#
_cell.length_a   1.000
_cell.length_b   1.000
_cell.length_c   1.000
_cell.angle_alpha   90.00
_cell.angle_beta   90.00
_cell.angle_gamma   90.00
#
_symmetry.space_group_name_H-M   'P 1'
#
loop_
_entity.id
_entity.type
_entity.pdbx_description
1 polymer ?
#
loop_
_entity_poly.entity_id
_entity_poly.type
_entity_poly.pdbx_seq_one_letter_code
_entity_poly.pdbx_strand_id
1 'polypeptide(L)'
;MAYEGVVIMGKKLDVLVADCSGNITIMVLTPVDRSDYKVVAQALLDNEAMGGEQVAFVVPGVPNDKMEMCGLEFCGNASRAFALYTVAAADKLDAGYGAASVSVSGCDVPLAARVYDAEVVPVSMACDAVVEMDMPVPVGARELTGAELGISKGGLLVDMDGISHLILTDVAPSAALFDDVKARIYEVIDPDMPAFGIMFCDTVNELMTPVVYVRDVDSTYFEGSCASGSVAASFALSKDAADGIHRYTLQQPEGALYTSVVKEKGRIEGISLKGLVTLSDIVSVEF
;
A
#
# COMPACT_ATOMS: atom_id res chain seq x y z
N MET A 1 20.99 -13.62 -23.95
CA MET A 1 21.08 -14.86 -23.14
C MET A 1 19.64 -15.32 -22.95
N ALA A 2 19.30 -16.51 -23.45
CA ALA A 2 17.95 -17.05 -23.27
C ALA A 2 17.78 -17.36 -21.77
N TYR A 3 16.73 -16.81 -21.17
CA TYR A 3 16.28 -17.25 -19.84
C TYR A 3 15.89 -18.72 -19.97
N GLU A 4 16.59 -19.61 -19.26
CA GLU A 4 16.12 -20.97 -19.06
C GLU A 4 14.78 -20.86 -18.31
N GLY A 5 13.68 -21.03 -19.01
CA GLY A 5 12.34 -21.00 -18.44
C GLY A 5 12.18 -22.12 -17.42
N VAL A 6 12.12 -21.76 -16.16
CA VAL A 6 11.70 -22.68 -15.12
C VAL A 6 10.28 -23.12 -15.40
N VAL A 7 10.07 -24.44 -15.41
CA VAL A 7 8.82 -25.11 -15.81
C VAL A 7 7.72 -24.82 -14.77
N ILE A 8 7.04 -23.68 -14.91
CA ILE A 8 5.75 -23.43 -14.23
C ILE A 8 4.58 -23.87 -15.12
N MET A 9 4.84 -24.16 -16.42
CA MET A 9 3.82 -24.61 -17.37
C MET A 9 3.11 -25.90 -16.90
N GLY A 10 1.79 -25.80 -16.78
CA GLY A 10 0.94 -26.90 -16.31
C GLY A 10 0.72 -26.93 -14.79
N LYS A 11 1.17 -25.93 -14.02
CA LYS A 11 0.80 -25.79 -12.61
C LYS A 11 -0.50 -24.99 -12.49
N LYS A 12 -1.33 -25.39 -11.53
CA LYS A 12 -2.49 -24.61 -11.09
C LYS A 12 -2.08 -23.78 -9.89
N LEU A 13 -2.40 -22.49 -9.92
CA LEU A 13 -2.23 -21.59 -8.80
C LEU A 13 -3.60 -21.15 -8.32
N ASP A 14 -3.85 -21.30 -7.02
CA ASP A 14 -5.00 -20.73 -6.38
C ASP A 14 -4.70 -19.28 -6.04
N VAL A 15 -5.55 -18.38 -6.50
CA VAL A 15 -5.40 -16.94 -6.33
C VAL A 15 -6.73 -16.33 -5.90
N LEU A 16 -6.67 -15.18 -5.25
CA LEU A 16 -7.81 -14.28 -5.04
C LEU A 16 -7.43 -12.86 -5.43
N VAL A 17 -8.42 -12.06 -5.76
CA VAL A 17 -8.27 -10.63 -6.03
C VAL A 17 -8.74 -9.85 -4.81
N ALA A 18 -7.91 -8.93 -4.34
CA ALA A 18 -8.22 -8.04 -3.25
C ALA A 18 -8.27 -6.59 -3.76
N ASP A 19 -9.40 -5.92 -3.57
CA ASP A 19 -9.57 -4.50 -3.83
C ASP A 19 -9.47 -3.72 -2.52
N CYS A 20 -8.52 -2.80 -2.45
CA CYS A 20 -8.30 -1.93 -1.32
C CYS A 20 -8.58 -0.46 -1.71
N SER A 21 -9.85 -0.13 -1.95
CA SER A 21 -10.26 1.21 -2.39
C SER A 21 -9.60 1.60 -3.73
N GLY A 22 -9.70 0.71 -4.73
CA GLY A 22 -9.16 0.92 -6.08
C GLY A 22 -7.69 0.54 -6.26
N ASN A 23 -7.00 0.07 -5.22
CA ASN A 23 -5.68 -0.53 -5.35
C ASN A 23 -5.81 -2.05 -5.34
N ILE A 24 -5.72 -2.67 -6.52
CA ILE A 24 -6.08 -4.07 -6.75
C ILE A 24 -4.86 -4.98 -6.68
N THR A 25 -4.86 -5.90 -5.72
CA THR A 25 -3.79 -6.88 -5.51
C THR A 25 -4.28 -8.29 -5.88
N ILE A 26 -3.55 -9.00 -6.75
CA ILE A 26 -3.72 -10.43 -6.94
C ILE A 26 -2.88 -11.15 -5.88
N MET A 27 -3.53 -11.90 -5.00
CA MET A 27 -2.88 -12.65 -3.93
C MET A 27 -2.78 -14.12 -4.32
N VAL A 28 -1.54 -14.62 -4.47
CA VAL A 28 -1.25 -16.01 -4.82
C VAL A 28 -1.18 -16.83 -3.54
N LEU A 29 -2.08 -17.79 -3.39
CA LEU A 29 -2.21 -18.64 -2.19
C LEU A 29 -1.39 -19.93 -2.30
N THR A 30 -1.19 -20.44 -3.52
CA THR A 30 -0.33 -21.60 -3.77
C THR A 30 1.13 -21.19 -3.58
N PRO A 31 1.93 -21.93 -2.80
CA PRO A 31 3.35 -21.61 -2.59
C PRO A 31 4.12 -21.58 -3.91
N VAL A 32 4.86 -20.48 -4.11
CA VAL A 32 5.73 -20.24 -5.26
C VAL A 32 7.14 -19.92 -4.75
N ASP A 33 8.18 -20.41 -5.44
CA ASP A 33 9.56 -20.06 -5.12
C ASP A 33 9.82 -18.59 -5.49
N ARG A 34 10.58 -17.85 -4.67
CA ARG A 34 10.89 -16.43 -4.92
C ARG A 34 11.55 -16.17 -6.28
N SER A 35 12.33 -17.15 -6.79
CA SER A 35 12.93 -17.06 -8.13
C SER A 35 11.90 -16.95 -9.26
N ASP A 36 10.67 -17.42 -9.01
CA ASP A 36 9.59 -17.46 -9.97
C ASP A 36 8.60 -16.27 -9.83
N TYR A 37 8.72 -15.47 -8.75
CA TYR A 37 7.78 -14.37 -8.46
C TYR A 37 7.56 -13.45 -9.65
N LYS A 38 8.62 -12.97 -10.30
CA LYS A 38 8.51 -12.05 -11.44
C LYS A 38 7.77 -12.66 -12.62
N VAL A 39 8.03 -13.94 -12.93
CA VAL A 39 7.39 -14.64 -14.06
C VAL A 39 5.91 -14.86 -13.77
N VAL A 40 5.58 -15.33 -12.56
CA VAL A 40 4.19 -15.55 -12.14
C VAL A 40 3.44 -14.22 -12.07
N ALA A 41 4.03 -13.19 -11.46
CA ALA A 41 3.39 -11.89 -11.37
C ALA A 41 3.10 -11.29 -12.74
N GLN A 42 4.05 -11.33 -13.67
CA GLN A 42 3.83 -10.83 -15.03
C GLN A 42 2.68 -11.54 -15.73
N ALA A 43 2.64 -12.86 -15.66
CA ALA A 43 1.59 -13.64 -16.32
C ALA A 43 0.19 -13.39 -15.71
N LEU A 44 0.11 -13.15 -14.37
CA LEU A 44 -1.14 -12.78 -13.70
C LEU A 44 -1.59 -11.36 -14.07
N LEU A 45 -0.66 -10.41 -14.16
CA LEU A 45 -0.95 -9.03 -14.54
C LEU A 45 -1.33 -8.89 -16.01
N ASP A 46 -0.77 -9.74 -16.88
CA ASP A 46 -1.15 -9.82 -18.31
C ASP A 46 -2.57 -10.39 -18.52
N ASN A 47 -3.14 -11.01 -17.49
CA ASN A 47 -4.52 -11.49 -17.54
C ASN A 47 -5.50 -10.37 -17.19
N GLU A 48 -5.93 -9.62 -18.20
CA GLU A 48 -6.84 -8.47 -18.04
C GLU A 48 -8.14 -8.79 -17.28
N ALA A 49 -8.59 -10.07 -17.29
CA ALA A 49 -9.79 -10.46 -16.56
C ALA A 49 -9.64 -10.41 -15.04
N MET A 50 -8.41 -10.38 -14.52
CA MET A 50 -8.12 -10.26 -13.09
C MET A 50 -8.04 -8.80 -12.63
N GLY A 51 -7.75 -7.85 -13.53
CA GLY A 51 -7.72 -6.43 -13.26
C GLY A 51 -6.70 -5.99 -12.20
N GLY A 52 -5.69 -6.83 -11.90
CA GLY A 52 -4.70 -6.56 -10.87
C GLY A 52 -3.67 -5.51 -11.28
N GLU A 53 -3.20 -4.74 -10.32
CA GLU A 53 -2.11 -3.75 -10.49
C GLU A 53 -0.79 -4.26 -9.90
N GLN A 54 -0.88 -5.19 -8.95
CA GLN A 54 0.26 -5.77 -8.24
C GLN A 54 -0.03 -7.21 -7.81
N VAL A 55 1.04 -7.94 -7.47
CA VAL A 55 0.93 -9.34 -7.05
C VAL A 55 1.64 -9.55 -5.71
N ALA A 56 0.95 -10.24 -4.82
CA ALA A 56 1.47 -10.70 -3.54
C ALA A 56 1.43 -12.22 -3.44
N PHE A 57 2.36 -12.80 -2.70
CA PHE A 57 2.50 -14.24 -2.51
C PHE A 57 2.32 -14.60 -1.04
N VAL A 58 1.46 -15.56 -0.76
CA VAL A 58 1.31 -16.11 0.59
C VAL A 58 2.36 -17.21 0.77
N VAL A 59 3.27 -16.99 1.72
CA VAL A 59 4.37 -17.90 2.04
C VAL A 59 4.00 -18.63 3.32
N PRO A 60 3.85 -19.96 3.28
CA PRO A 60 3.57 -20.74 4.47
C PRO A 60 4.65 -20.57 5.54
N GLY A 61 4.25 -20.39 6.78
CA GLY A 61 5.14 -20.13 7.90
C GLY A 61 4.67 -20.72 9.24
N VAL A 62 5.56 -20.72 10.22
CA VAL A 62 5.25 -21.13 11.59
C VAL A 62 5.64 -19.97 12.51
N PRO A 63 4.75 -19.51 13.40
CA PRO A 63 3.39 -20.02 13.69
C PRO A 63 2.30 -19.59 12.67
N ASN A 64 2.57 -18.61 11.82
CA ASN A 64 1.60 -18.08 10.85
C ASN A 64 2.27 -17.90 9.48
N ASP A 65 1.44 -17.83 8.44
CA ASP A 65 1.87 -17.49 7.11
C ASP A 65 2.37 -16.03 7.04
N LYS A 66 3.18 -15.75 6.03
CA LYS A 66 3.69 -14.43 5.69
C LYS A 66 3.19 -14.04 4.30
N MET A 67 2.99 -12.76 4.06
CA MET A 67 2.78 -12.24 2.71
C MET A 67 4.04 -11.54 2.19
N GLU A 68 4.38 -11.79 0.93
CA GLU A 68 5.47 -11.12 0.24
C GLU A 68 4.98 -10.49 -1.06
N MET A 69 5.27 -9.20 -1.24
CA MET A 69 5.08 -8.56 -2.53
C MET A 69 6.07 -9.10 -3.56
N CYS A 70 5.75 -9.02 -4.84
CA CYS A 70 6.62 -9.50 -5.92
C CYS A 70 8.03 -8.89 -5.86
N GLY A 71 8.17 -7.62 -5.49
CA GLY A 71 9.45 -6.91 -5.33
C GLY A 71 10.00 -6.95 -3.90
N LEU A 72 9.34 -7.64 -2.96
CA LEU A 72 9.66 -7.72 -1.53
C LEU A 72 9.52 -6.38 -0.78
N GLU A 73 8.93 -5.37 -1.40
CA GLU A 73 8.58 -4.08 -0.80
C GLU A 73 7.44 -4.20 0.22
N PHE A 74 7.26 -3.17 1.02
CA PHE A 74 6.08 -3.01 1.86
C PHE A 74 4.92 -2.41 1.05
N CYS A 75 3.74 -3.04 1.12
CA CYS A 75 2.49 -2.49 0.59
C CYS A 75 1.40 -2.52 1.65
N GLY A 76 0.99 -1.35 2.13
CA GLY A 76 -0.03 -1.23 3.18
C GLY A 76 -1.43 -1.68 2.74
N ASN A 77 -1.77 -1.52 1.45
CA ASN A 77 -3.03 -2.01 0.88
C ASN A 77 -3.06 -3.55 0.86
N ALA A 78 -2.06 -4.19 0.26
CA ALA A 78 -1.93 -5.65 0.25
C ALA A 78 -1.86 -6.24 1.66
N SER A 79 -1.20 -5.54 2.61
CA SER A 79 -1.11 -5.97 4.01
C SER A 79 -2.48 -5.99 4.70
N ARG A 80 -3.35 -5.00 4.44
CA ARG A 80 -4.73 -4.98 4.95
C ARG A 80 -5.56 -6.12 4.35
N ALA A 81 -5.40 -6.38 3.05
CA ALA A 81 -6.04 -7.51 2.37
C ALA A 81 -5.60 -8.84 2.97
N PHE A 82 -4.31 -9.01 3.20
CA PHE A 82 -3.77 -10.23 3.82
C PHE A 82 -4.25 -10.41 5.26
N ALA A 83 -4.44 -9.35 6.02
CA ALA A 83 -5.02 -9.43 7.36
C ALA A 83 -6.48 -9.92 7.32
N LEU A 84 -7.31 -9.41 6.40
CA LEU A 84 -8.67 -9.89 6.21
C LEU A 84 -8.69 -11.36 5.79
N TYR A 85 -7.87 -11.74 4.80
CA TYR A 85 -7.71 -13.13 4.38
C TYR A 85 -7.34 -14.03 5.56
N THR A 86 -6.35 -13.65 6.36
CA THR A 86 -5.87 -14.45 7.50
C THR A 86 -6.97 -14.69 8.54
N VAL A 87 -7.80 -13.68 8.82
CA VAL A 87 -8.90 -13.80 9.77
C VAL A 87 -10.02 -14.66 9.20
N ALA A 88 -10.40 -14.45 7.95
CA ALA A 88 -11.46 -15.18 7.26
C ALA A 88 -11.08 -16.67 7.05
N ALA A 89 -9.88 -16.96 6.55
CA ALA A 89 -9.39 -18.32 6.32
C ALA A 89 -9.25 -19.15 7.60
N ALA A 90 -9.00 -18.49 8.74
CA ALA A 90 -8.90 -19.14 10.04
C ALA A 90 -10.24 -19.25 10.78
N ASP A 91 -11.35 -18.83 10.17
CA ASP A 91 -12.68 -18.76 10.80
C ASP A 91 -12.67 -18.00 12.15
N LYS A 92 -11.94 -16.87 12.17
CA LYS A 92 -11.75 -16.04 13.38
C LYS A 92 -12.61 -14.76 13.39
N LEU A 93 -13.63 -14.71 12.53
CA LEU A 93 -14.59 -13.62 12.55
C LEU A 93 -15.72 -13.95 13.56
N ASP A 94 -15.91 -13.08 14.53
CA ASP A 94 -17.02 -13.13 15.47
C ASP A 94 -17.94 -11.94 15.25
N ALA A 95 -19.17 -12.22 14.81
CA ALA A 95 -20.17 -11.19 14.47
C ALA A 95 -19.62 -10.08 13.53
N GLY A 96 -18.77 -10.46 12.53
CA GLY A 96 -18.15 -9.52 11.59
C GLY A 96 -16.91 -8.80 12.14
N TYR A 97 -16.44 -9.17 13.33
CA TYR A 97 -15.24 -8.59 13.94
C TYR A 97 -14.11 -9.61 14.03
N GLY A 98 -12.88 -9.17 13.80
CA GLY A 98 -11.69 -10.01 13.93
C GLY A 98 -10.42 -9.21 14.16
N ALA A 99 -9.35 -9.92 14.56
CA ALA A 99 -8.03 -9.33 14.71
C ALA A 99 -6.94 -10.30 14.27
N ALA A 100 -5.90 -9.76 13.65
CA ALA A 100 -4.73 -10.50 13.23
C ALA A 100 -3.44 -9.74 13.55
N SER A 101 -2.35 -10.49 13.65
CA SER A 101 -1.00 -9.95 13.57
C SER A 101 -0.34 -10.62 12.38
N VAL A 102 0.03 -9.83 11.37
CA VAL A 102 0.51 -10.33 10.08
C VAL A 102 1.96 -9.95 9.83
N SER A 103 2.73 -10.88 9.32
CA SER A 103 4.10 -10.65 8.83
C SER A 103 4.05 -10.38 7.34
N VAL A 104 4.68 -9.31 6.88
CA VAL A 104 4.68 -8.88 5.48
C VAL A 104 6.08 -8.52 5.01
N SER A 105 6.34 -8.55 3.71
CA SER A 105 7.60 -8.06 3.15
C SER A 105 7.79 -6.57 3.43
N GLY A 106 9.03 -6.11 3.47
CA GLY A 106 9.38 -4.70 3.71
C GLY A 106 9.05 -4.22 5.13
N CYS A 107 8.69 -5.13 6.07
CA CYS A 107 8.48 -4.78 7.47
C CYS A 107 9.07 -5.86 8.38
N ASP A 108 9.95 -5.46 9.29
CA ASP A 108 10.69 -6.39 10.16
C ASP A 108 9.84 -6.89 11.35
N VAL A 109 8.78 -6.18 11.68
CA VAL A 109 7.89 -6.52 12.80
C VAL A 109 6.49 -6.85 12.30
N PRO A 110 5.80 -7.82 12.93
CA PRO A 110 4.41 -8.10 12.58
C PRO A 110 3.52 -6.89 12.84
N LEU A 111 2.59 -6.63 11.92
CA LEU A 111 1.65 -5.52 11.99
C LEU A 111 0.33 -5.99 12.62
N ALA A 112 -0.17 -5.24 13.58
CA ALA A 112 -1.47 -5.50 14.18
C ALA A 112 -2.58 -4.96 13.28
N ALA A 113 -3.61 -5.78 13.04
CA ALA A 113 -4.77 -5.42 12.26
C ALA A 113 -6.07 -5.77 12.98
N ARG A 114 -7.11 -4.96 12.74
CA ARG A 114 -8.47 -5.15 13.21
C ARG A 114 -9.42 -5.12 12.03
N VAL A 115 -10.32 -6.08 12.00
CA VAL A 115 -11.34 -6.23 10.97
C VAL A 115 -12.68 -5.86 11.58
N TYR A 116 -13.46 -5.05 10.89
CA TYR A 116 -14.78 -4.58 11.31
C TYR A 116 -15.79 -4.81 10.20
N ASP A 117 -17.03 -5.06 10.58
CA ASP A 117 -18.18 -5.13 9.69
C ASP A 117 -17.98 -6.10 8.52
N ALA A 118 -17.28 -7.23 8.79
CA ALA A 118 -17.02 -8.23 7.76
C ALA A 118 -18.31 -8.94 7.35
N GLU A 119 -18.62 -8.85 6.06
CA GLU A 119 -19.72 -9.56 5.43
C GLU A 119 -19.18 -10.75 4.62
N VAL A 120 -19.13 -11.92 5.25
CA VAL A 120 -18.60 -13.15 4.63
C VAL A 120 -19.72 -13.91 3.92
N VAL A 121 -19.50 -14.26 2.67
CA VAL A 121 -20.40 -15.14 1.92
C VAL A 121 -20.18 -16.59 2.40
N PRO A 122 -21.20 -17.30 2.87
CA PRO A 122 -21.03 -18.68 3.34
C PRO A 122 -20.40 -19.58 2.28
N VAL A 123 -19.39 -20.37 2.68
CA VAL A 123 -18.67 -21.33 1.82
C VAL A 123 -17.83 -20.65 0.72
N SER A 124 -17.51 -19.36 0.88
CA SER A 124 -16.75 -18.54 -0.05
C SER A 124 -15.66 -17.79 0.71
N MET A 125 -14.62 -17.34 0.01
CA MET A 125 -13.66 -16.36 0.55
C MET A 125 -14.05 -14.92 0.22
N ALA A 126 -15.07 -14.73 -0.62
CA ALA A 126 -15.57 -13.39 -0.94
C ALA A 126 -16.07 -12.70 0.34
N CYS A 127 -15.50 -11.55 0.61
CA CYS A 127 -15.73 -10.83 1.87
C CYS A 127 -15.47 -9.35 1.69
N ASP A 128 -16.41 -8.53 2.14
CA ASP A 128 -16.23 -7.09 2.31
C ASP A 128 -16.03 -6.79 3.78
N ALA A 129 -15.04 -5.97 4.09
CA ALA A 129 -14.78 -5.54 5.46
C ALA A 129 -14.08 -4.19 5.52
N VAL A 130 -14.17 -3.53 6.66
CA VAL A 130 -13.31 -2.40 6.98
C VAL A 130 -12.12 -2.92 7.77
N VAL A 131 -10.90 -2.68 7.27
CA VAL A 131 -9.67 -3.13 7.94
C VAL A 131 -8.85 -1.93 8.40
N GLU A 132 -8.55 -1.90 9.68
CA GLU A 132 -7.60 -0.96 10.31
C GLU A 132 -6.31 -1.71 10.62
N MET A 133 -5.17 -1.11 10.27
CA MET A 133 -3.84 -1.68 10.50
C MET A 133 -2.89 -0.63 11.08
N ASP A 134 -2.09 -1.05 12.05
CA ASP A 134 -0.97 -0.24 12.53
C ASP A 134 0.10 -0.20 11.43
N MET A 135 0.53 1.01 11.07
CA MET A 135 1.43 1.25 9.94
C MET A 135 2.83 1.60 10.44
N PRO A 136 3.90 1.27 9.67
CA PRO A 136 5.22 1.78 9.98
C PRO A 136 5.24 3.31 10.05
N VAL A 137 5.86 3.85 11.11
CA VAL A 137 6.05 5.30 11.23
C VAL A 137 7.19 5.73 10.31
N PRO A 138 7.06 6.87 9.59
CA PRO A 138 8.13 7.40 8.75
C PRO A 138 9.47 7.48 9.48
N VAL A 139 10.56 7.16 8.80
CA VAL A 139 11.92 7.13 9.35
C VAL A 139 12.60 8.50 9.33
N GLY A 140 12.10 9.42 8.52
CA GLY A 140 12.62 10.78 8.41
C GLY A 140 11.65 11.71 7.71
N ALA A 141 11.88 13.01 7.88
CA ALA A 141 11.17 14.01 7.12
C ALA A 141 12.00 15.31 7.05
N ARG A 142 11.91 16.00 5.90
CA ARG A 142 12.54 17.32 5.72
C ARG A 142 11.69 18.25 4.88
N GLU A 143 11.74 19.53 5.19
CA GLU A 143 11.08 20.55 4.38
C GLU A 143 11.88 20.82 3.12
N LEU A 144 11.19 20.96 2.00
CA LEU A 144 11.71 21.47 0.75
C LEU A 144 11.01 22.78 0.43
N THR A 145 11.79 23.77 0.06
CA THR A 145 11.28 25.07 -0.34
C THR A 145 10.71 25.01 -1.76
N GLY A 146 9.83 25.95 -2.09
CA GLY A 146 9.33 26.08 -3.47
C GLY A 146 10.46 26.30 -4.50
N ALA A 147 11.54 26.98 -4.10
CA ALA A 147 12.71 27.19 -4.96
C ALA A 147 13.45 25.89 -5.28
N GLU A 148 13.61 25.00 -4.29
CA GLU A 148 14.20 23.65 -4.48
C GLU A 148 13.33 22.79 -5.40
N LEU A 149 12.01 22.91 -5.27
CA LEU A 149 11.06 22.15 -6.10
C LEU A 149 10.76 22.79 -7.45
N GLY A 150 11.21 24.03 -7.70
CA GLY A 150 10.91 24.79 -8.92
C GLY A 150 9.45 25.26 -9.03
N ILE A 151 8.72 25.33 -7.92
CA ILE A 151 7.32 25.73 -7.85
C ILE A 151 7.11 26.85 -6.81
N SER A 152 5.90 27.41 -6.76
CA SER A 152 5.61 28.56 -5.89
C SER A 152 5.49 28.20 -4.41
N LYS A 153 5.25 26.92 -4.06
CA LYS A 153 5.02 26.45 -2.69
C LYS A 153 5.97 25.31 -2.36
N GLY A 154 6.50 25.28 -1.14
CA GLY A 154 7.29 24.16 -0.63
C GLY A 154 6.41 22.97 -0.21
N GLY A 155 7.07 21.90 0.21
CA GLY A 155 6.42 20.69 0.70
C GLY A 155 7.25 19.97 1.75
N LEU A 156 6.69 18.94 2.36
CA LEU A 156 7.42 18.05 3.26
C LEU A 156 7.76 16.75 2.54
N LEU A 157 9.05 16.46 2.39
CA LEU A 157 9.50 15.15 1.95
C LEU A 157 9.53 14.23 3.19
N VAL A 158 8.81 13.13 3.09
CA VAL A 158 8.66 12.14 4.15
C VAL A 158 9.27 10.82 3.68
N ASP A 159 10.26 10.33 4.41
CA ASP A 159 10.98 9.10 4.08
C ASP A 159 10.37 7.93 4.83
N MET A 160 10.01 6.91 4.07
CA MET A 160 9.55 5.61 4.55
C MET A 160 10.51 4.53 4.04
N ASP A 161 10.41 3.34 4.60
CA ASP A 161 11.22 2.23 4.10
C ASP A 161 10.80 1.86 2.66
N GLY A 162 11.75 1.94 1.73
CA GLY A 162 11.56 1.64 0.31
C GLY A 162 10.87 2.71 -0.55
N ILE A 163 10.37 3.81 0.04
CA ILE A 163 9.72 4.89 -0.73
C ILE A 163 9.79 6.22 0.01
N SER A 164 10.00 7.32 -0.71
CA SER A 164 9.83 8.68 -0.19
C SER A 164 8.61 9.34 -0.78
N HIS A 165 7.85 10.09 0.01
CA HIS A 165 6.69 10.85 -0.43
C HIS A 165 6.87 12.36 -0.21
N LEU A 166 6.73 13.14 -1.27
CA LEU A 166 6.61 14.59 -1.16
C LEU A 166 5.13 14.97 -0.93
N ILE A 167 4.86 15.61 0.18
CA ILE A 167 3.53 16.09 0.52
C ILE A 167 3.40 17.55 0.12
N LEU A 168 2.53 17.82 -0.86
CA LEU A 168 2.18 19.17 -1.32
C LEU A 168 0.77 19.50 -0.86
N THR A 169 0.64 20.40 0.11
CA THR A 169 -0.67 20.83 0.64
C THR A 169 -1.21 22.01 -0.17
N ASP A 170 -2.49 21.95 -0.55
CA ASP A 170 -3.23 23.00 -1.26
C ASP A 170 -2.52 23.47 -2.56
N VAL A 171 -1.98 22.50 -3.27
CA VAL A 171 -1.41 22.63 -4.62
C VAL A 171 -2.24 21.74 -5.54
N ALA A 172 -2.79 22.33 -6.60
CA ALA A 172 -3.63 21.57 -7.54
C ALA A 172 -2.77 20.58 -8.34
N PRO A 173 -3.19 19.30 -8.43
CA PRO A 173 -2.46 18.29 -9.18
C PRO A 173 -2.51 18.55 -10.69
N SER A 174 -1.39 18.34 -11.38
CA SER A 174 -1.34 18.26 -12.84
C SER A 174 -0.14 17.43 -13.29
N ALA A 175 -0.23 16.80 -14.46
CA ALA A 175 0.87 16.03 -15.04
C ALA A 175 2.12 16.90 -15.26
N ALA A 176 1.96 18.13 -15.78
CA ALA A 176 3.08 19.05 -16.00
C ALA A 176 3.79 19.42 -14.68
N LEU A 177 3.02 19.69 -13.61
CA LEU A 177 3.59 19.97 -12.30
C LEU A 177 4.32 18.76 -11.73
N PHE A 178 3.77 17.56 -11.93
CA PHE A 178 4.43 16.33 -11.53
C PHE A 178 5.80 16.18 -12.22
N ASP A 179 5.86 16.36 -13.53
CA ASP A 179 7.10 16.23 -14.30
C ASP A 179 8.16 17.26 -13.88
N ASP A 180 7.76 18.51 -13.64
CA ASP A 180 8.64 19.57 -13.16
C ASP A 180 9.23 19.23 -11.77
N VAL A 181 8.39 18.79 -10.85
CA VAL A 181 8.80 18.41 -9.48
C VAL A 181 9.61 17.12 -9.50
N LYS A 182 9.24 16.13 -10.32
CA LYS A 182 9.96 14.87 -10.50
C LYS A 182 11.43 15.12 -10.83
N ALA A 183 11.70 16.00 -11.79
CA ALA A 183 13.07 16.33 -12.20
C ALA A 183 13.92 16.88 -11.03
N ARG A 184 13.30 17.64 -10.11
CA ARG A 184 13.97 18.22 -8.93
C ARG A 184 14.14 17.23 -7.77
N ILE A 185 13.15 16.36 -7.57
CA ILE A 185 13.20 15.36 -6.51
C ILE A 185 14.41 14.43 -6.66
N TYR A 186 14.79 14.07 -7.88
CA TYR A 186 15.99 13.27 -8.13
C TYR A 186 17.29 13.85 -7.60
N GLU A 187 17.35 15.17 -7.43
CA GLU A 187 18.52 15.85 -6.86
C GLU A 187 18.56 15.78 -5.33
N VAL A 188 17.44 15.43 -4.69
CA VAL A 188 17.26 15.54 -3.24
C VAL A 188 16.89 14.25 -2.52
N ILE A 189 16.39 13.22 -3.21
CA ILE A 189 16.16 11.90 -2.63
C ILE A 189 17.41 11.03 -2.70
N ASP A 190 17.44 9.96 -1.90
CA ASP A 190 18.46 8.93 -2.00
C ASP A 190 18.52 8.38 -3.44
N PRO A 191 19.69 8.40 -4.11
CA PRO A 191 19.82 7.85 -5.46
C PRO A 191 19.46 6.36 -5.56
N ASP A 192 19.54 5.63 -4.46
CA ASP A 192 19.17 4.22 -4.38
C ASP A 192 17.70 3.98 -4.02
N MET A 193 16.92 5.05 -3.73
CA MET A 193 15.48 4.96 -3.45
C MET A 193 14.73 4.39 -4.66
N PRO A 194 14.07 3.22 -4.54
CA PRO A 194 13.44 2.54 -5.68
C PRO A 194 12.18 3.24 -6.20
N ALA A 195 11.49 3.98 -5.32
CA ALA A 195 10.26 4.68 -5.68
C ALA A 195 10.12 6.00 -4.94
N PHE A 196 9.38 6.94 -5.51
CA PHE A 196 8.89 8.10 -4.79
C PHE A 196 7.47 8.47 -5.23
N GLY A 197 6.74 9.13 -4.35
CA GLY A 197 5.41 9.65 -4.65
C GLY A 197 5.31 11.15 -4.42
N ILE A 198 4.37 11.77 -5.12
CA ILE A 198 3.91 13.12 -4.82
C ILE A 198 2.45 13.03 -4.42
N MET A 199 2.16 13.45 -3.19
CA MET A 199 0.81 13.46 -2.62
C MET A 199 0.28 14.90 -2.66
N PHE A 200 -0.65 15.16 -3.56
CA PHE A 200 -1.33 16.45 -3.64
C PHE A 200 -2.51 16.41 -2.66
N CYS A 201 -2.39 17.13 -1.55
CA CYS A 201 -3.38 17.15 -0.49
C CYS A 201 -4.15 18.49 -0.50
N ASP A 202 -5.44 18.44 -0.78
CA ASP A 202 -6.36 19.56 -0.54
C ASP A 202 -6.87 19.44 0.90
N THR A 203 -6.34 20.29 1.78
CA THR A 203 -6.63 20.21 3.22
C THR A 203 -8.03 20.75 3.57
N VAL A 204 -8.67 21.49 2.68
CA VAL A 204 -10.00 22.05 2.87
C VAL A 204 -11.08 21.02 2.53
N ASN A 205 -10.87 20.27 1.44
CA ASN A 205 -11.83 19.30 0.94
C ASN A 205 -11.50 17.86 1.33
N GLU A 206 -10.45 17.64 2.11
CA GLU A 206 -9.96 16.31 2.53
C GLU A 206 -9.62 15.39 1.34
N LEU A 207 -9.14 15.98 0.22
CA LEU A 207 -8.79 15.23 -0.98
C LEU A 207 -7.29 14.94 -1.01
N MET A 208 -6.92 13.77 -1.52
CA MET A 208 -5.53 13.41 -1.82
C MET A 208 -5.46 12.78 -3.21
N THR A 209 -4.63 13.35 -4.08
CA THR A 209 -4.29 12.76 -5.38
C THR A 209 -2.88 12.19 -5.31
N PRO A 210 -2.74 10.85 -5.25
CA PRO A 210 -1.44 10.20 -5.20
C PRO A 210 -0.89 9.97 -6.60
N VAL A 211 0.37 10.36 -6.80
CA VAL A 211 1.13 10.06 -8.03
C VAL A 211 2.43 9.42 -7.61
N VAL A 212 2.68 8.17 -8.04
CA VAL A 212 3.85 7.39 -7.66
C VAL A 212 4.69 7.08 -8.89
N TYR A 213 5.99 7.24 -8.75
CA TYR A 213 6.97 6.87 -9.74
C TYR A 213 7.83 5.72 -9.24
N VAL A 214 7.98 4.69 -10.07
CA VAL A 214 8.81 3.52 -9.81
C VAL A 214 10.00 3.53 -10.75
N ARG A 215 11.20 3.59 -10.18
CA ARG A 215 12.46 3.81 -10.90
C ARG A 215 12.81 2.66 -11.84
N ASP A 216 12.74 1.43 -11.36
CA ASP A 216 13.19 0.23 -12.09
C ASP A 216 12.46 0.00 -13.41
N VAL A 217 11.23 0.48 -13.52
CA VAL A 217 10.37 0.35 -14.70
C VAL A 217 10.15 1.69 -15.41
N ASP A 218 10.74 2.78 -14.92
CA ASP A 218 10.58 4.17 -15.42
C ASP A 218 9.11 4.54 -15.67
N SER A 219 8.24 4.18 -14.72
CA SER A 219 6.80 4.34 -14.88
C SER A 219 6.19 5.22 -13.79
N THR A 220 5.22 6.05 -14.20
CA THR A 220 4.44 6.92 -13.32
C THR A 220 3.02 6.41 -13.24
N TYR A 221 2.54 6.23 -12.02
CA TYR A 221 1.20 5.73 -11.72
C TYR A 221 0.38 6.81 -11.03
N PHE A 222 -0.78 7.13 -11.61
CA PHE A 222 -1.82 7.91 -10.94
C PHE A 222 -2.69 6.90 -10.18
N GLU A 223 -2.40 6.71 -8.91
CA GLU A 223 -3.03 5.66 -8.13
C GLU A 223 -4.47 6.01 -7.73
N GLY A 224 -5.35 5.02 -7.77
CA GLY A 224 -6.71 5.12 -7.23
C GLY A 224 -6.70 5.32 -5.71
N SER A 225 -5.72 4.69 -5.02
CA SER A 225 -5.54 4.78 -3.57
C SER A 225 -4.11 4.42 -3.18
N CYS A 226 -3.49 5.24 -2.32
CA CYS A 226 -2.12 5.04 -1.82
C CYS A 226 -2.07 4.98 -0.30
N ALA A 227 -1.77 3.82 0.26
CA ALA A 227 -1.70 3.63 1.70
C ALA A 227 -0.47 4.30 2.32
N SER A 228 0.73 4.10 1.76
CA SER A 228 1.97 4.72 2.23
C SER A 228 1.92 6.25 2.09
N GLY A 229 1.38 6.75 0.98
CA GLY A 229 1.14 8.17 0.77
C GLY A 229 0.17 8.76 1.79
N SER A 230 -0.87 8.01 2.19
CA SER A 230 -1.81 8.43 3.24
C SER A 230 -1.14 8.53 4.61
N VAL A 231 -0.27 7.59 4.94
CA VAL A 231 0.55 7.63 6.17
C VAL A 231 1.46 8.85 6.17
N ALA A 232 2.19 9.07 5.07
CA ALA A 232 3.09 10.20 4.92
C ALA A 232 2.36 11.56 4.98
N ALA A 233 1.19 11.66 4.33
CA ALA A 233 0.36 12.87 4.40
C ALA A 233 -0.11 13.16 5.83
N SER A 234 -0.61 12.14 6.54
CA SER A 234 -1.07 12.29 7.92
C SER A 234 0.05 12.63 8.89
N PHE A 235 1.25 12.07 8.67
CA PHE A 235 2.45 12.45 9.38
C PHE A 235 2.74 13.94 9.17
N ALA A 236 2.74 14.40 7.92
CA ALA A 236 3.00 15.79 7.57
C ALA A 236 1.97 16.75 8.21
N LEU A 237 0.69 16.41 8.14
CA LEU A 237 -0.40 17.21 8.72
C LEU A 237 -0.36 17.26 10.25
N SER A 238 0.24 16.23 10.90
CA SER A 238 0.35 16.16 12.36
C SER A 238 1.66 16.76 12.92
N LYS A 239 2.61 17.12 12.06
CA LYS A 239 3.96 17.55 12.45
C LYS A 239 3.93 18.66 13.51
N ASP A 240 3.14 19.68 13.28
CA ASP A 240 3.06 20.86 14.15
C ASP A 240 1.82 20.85 15.08
N ALA A 241 1.06 19.76 15.08
CA ALA A 241 -0.09 19.59 15.96
C ALA A 241 0.34 19.38 17.42
N ALA A 242 -0.55 19.68 18.37
CA ALA A 242 -0.34 19.38 19.79
C ALA A 242 -0.30 17.86 20.04
N ASP A 243 0.17 17.46 21.21
CA ASP A 243 0.07 16.06 21.64
C ASP A 243 -1.40 15.61 21.69
N GLY A 244 -1.67 14.37 21.30
CA GLY A 244 -3.00 13.80 21.23
C GLY A 244 -3.18 12.85 20.05
N ILE A 245 -4.44 12.53 19.77
CA ILE A 245 -4.83 11.69 18.65
C ILE A 245 -5.44 12.57 17.56
N HIS A 246 -4.82 12.55 16.38
CA HIS A 246 -5.27 13.28 15.19
C HIS A 246 -5.83 12.32 14.16
N ARG A 247 -6.99 12.62 13.62
CA ARG A 247 -7.67 11.78 12.63
C ARG A 247 -7.86 12.56 11.34
N TYR A 248 -7.57 11.90 10.23
CA TYR A 248 -7.71 12.48 8.90
C TYR A 248 -8.53 11.55 8.02
N THR A 249 -9.38 12.16 7.21
CA THR A 249 -10.01 11.52 6.05
C THR A 249 -9.22 11.95 4.83
N LEU A 250 -8.80 11.00 4.03
CA LEU A 250 -8.08 11.23 2.78
C LEU A 250 -8.89 10.61 1.66
N GLN A 251 -9.78 11.40 1.07
CA GLN A 251 -10.56 10.99 -0.09
C GLN A 251 -9.62 10.95 -1.29
N GLN A 252 -9.53 9.81 -1.92
CA GLN A 252 -8.69 9.56 -3.09
C GLN A 252 -9.56 9.19 -4.30
N PRO A 253 -9.00 9.10 -5.52
CA PRO A 253 -9.81 8.90 -6.73
C PRO A 253 -10.80 7.73 -6.65
N GLU A 254 -10.41 6.60 -6.04
CA GLU A 254 -11.24 5.39 -6.00
C GLU A 254 -11.70 4.98 -4.60
N GLY A 255 -11.48 5.83 -3.58
CA GLY A 255 -12.01 5.58 -2.25
C GLY A 255 -11.36 6.41 -1.16
N ALA A 256 -11.90 6.31 0.05
CA ALA A 256 -11.38 7.02 1.21
C ALA A 256 -10.49 6.11 2.07
N LEU A 257 -9.37 6.65 2.51
CA LEU A 257 -8.57 6.09 3.58
C LEU A 257 -8.63 7.01 4.80
N TYR A 258 -8.74 6.40 5.96
CA TYR A 258 -8.82 7.09 7.24
C TYR A 258 -7.58 6.79 8.03
N THR A 259 -6.91 7.81 8.56
CA THR A 259 -5.73 7.63 9.39
C THR A 259 -5.95 8.16 10.80
N SER A 260 -5.25 7.55 11.75
CA SER A 260 -5.20 8.02 13.12
C SER A 260 -3.73 8.10 13.54
N VAL A 261 -3.28 9.29 13.92
CA VAL A 261 -1.91 9.59 14.33
C VAL A 261 -1.88 9.83 15.82
N VAL A 262 -1.06 9.09 16.54
CA VAL A 262 -0.82 9.29 17.98
C VAL A 262 0.44 10.08 18.14
N LYS A 263 0.32 11.27 18.77
CA LYS A 263 1.46 12.15 19.06
C LYS A 263 1.62 12.31 20.58
N GLU A 264 2.82 12.04 21.08
CA GLU A 264 3.16 12.15 22.49
C GLU A 264 4.53 12.83 22.66
N LYS A 265 4.61 13.78 23.59
CA LYS A 265 5.85 14.51 23.89
C LYS A 265 6.51 15.11 22.64
N GLY A 266 5.67 15.63 21.74
CA GLY A 266 6.11 16.27 20.50
C GLY A 266 6.55 15.29 19.40
N ARG A 267 6.41 13.96 19.59
CA ARG A 267 6.77 12.92 18.60
C ARG A 267 5.57 12.11 18.18
N ILE A 268 5.57 11.67 16.93
CA ILE A 268 4.57 10.72 16.43
C ILE A 268 5.03 9.33 16.83
N GLU A 269 4.24 8.66 17.67
CA GLU A 269 4.54 7.36 18.25
C GLU A 269 3.85 6.23 17.49
N GLY A 270 2.79 6.51 16.74
CA GLY A 270 2.07 5.53 15.95
C GLY A 270 1.14 6.14 14.93
N ILE A 271 0.92 5.41 13.84
CA ILE A 271 -0.05 5.75 12.81
C ILE A 271 -0.83 4.48 12.48
N SER A 272 -2.16 4.54 12.50
CA SER A 272 -3.01 3.49 11.94
C SER A 272 -3.71 3.97 10.68
N LEU A 273 -3.95 3.03 9.76
CA LEU A 273 -4.65 3.26 8.51
C LEU A 273 -5.87 2.34 8.43
N LYS A 274 -7.02 2.90 8.09
CA LYS A 274 -8.30 2.21 8.00
C LYS A 274 -8.93 2.47 6.63
N GLY A 275 -9.54 1.43 6.04
CA GLY A 275 -10.28 1.55 4.79
C GLY A 275 -10.98 0.26 4.40
N LEU A 276 -11.81 0.34 3.39
CA LEU A 276 -12.52 -0.81 2.82
C LEU A 276 -11.53 -1.79 2.19
N VAL A 277 -11.82 -3.06 2.34
CA VAL A 277 -11.15 -4.18 1.66
C VAL A 277 -12.21 -5.15 1.18
N THR A 278 -12.17 -5.48 -0.10
CA THR A 278 -13.00 -6.50 -0.71
C THR A 278 -12.12 -7.66 -1.15
N LEU A 279 -12.44 -8.88 -0.76
CA LEU A 279 -11.82 -10.11 -1.27
C LEU A 279 -12.77 -10.81 -2.24
N SER A 280 -12.23 -11.30 -3.35
CA SER A 280 -12.95 -12.20 -4.26
C SER A 280 -12.98 -13.64 -3.74
N ASP A 281 -13.73 -14.50 -4.41
CA ASP A 281 -13.55 -15.94 -4.28
C ASP A 281 -12.14 -16.38 -4.72
N ILE A 282 -11.72 -17.52 -4.21
CA ILE A 282 -10.51 -18.20 -4.68
C ILE A 282 -10.79 -18.81 -6.05
N VAL A 283 -9.95 -18.51 -7.01
CA VAL A 283 -9.99 -19.12 -8.36
C VAL A 283 -8.68 -19.82 -8.66
N SER A 284 -8.76 -20.94 -9.40
CA SER A 284 -7.55 -21.64 -9.86
C SER A 284 -7.21 -21.19 -11.28
N VAL A 285 -5.99 -20.71 -11.47
CA VAL A 285 -5.44 -20.28 -12.76
C VAL A 285 -4.42 -21.31 -13.24
N GLU A 286 -4.47 -21.70 -14.50
CA GLU A 286 -3.49 -22.61 -15.14
C GLU A 286 -2.41 -21.76 -15.85
N PHE A 287 -1.13 -22.14 -15.64
CA PHE A 287 0.05 -21.51 -16.23
C PHE A 287 0.64 -22.35 -17.35
#